data_943cd04cbc10bd72e59235f2bc891d16
#
_entry.id   943cd04cbc10bd72e59235f2bc891d16
#
_cell.length_a   1.000
_cell.length_b   1.000
_cell.length_c   1.000
_cell.angle_alpha   90.00
_cell.angle_beta   90.00
_cell.angle_gamma   90.00
#
_symmetry.space_group_name_H-M   'P 1'
#
loop_
_entity.id
_entity.type
_entity.pdbx_description
1 polymer ?
#
loop_
_entity_poly.entity_id
_entity_poly.type
_entity_poly.pdbx_seq_one_letter_code
_entity_poly.pdbx_strand_id
1 'polypeptide(L)'
;VAPSRGLGDVYKRQDRFKLLDSGNYWLSETQDKPSFGWDAQCRRVCSWAKLKDKVSGKEFYFFSVHFDHIGKVARHESALIMLANIKKIAGDSPAICVGDFNGTPDSEPIQILKSDGLLLDSREISKTPPYGTVGTTNQFNLNAPMKNRIDYIFVTKGIQVNKYGTLNECQYGHFSSDHFPIMIEAEF
;
A
#
# COMPACT_ATOMS: atom_id res chain seq x y z
N VAL A 1 -7.09 21.26 -15.22
CA VAL A 1 -6.96 19.98 -14.48
C VAL A 1 -6.90 20.32 -13.01
N ALA A 2 -7.90 19.90 -12.24
CA ALA A 2 -7.86 20.07 -10.79
C ALA A 2 -6.62 19.32 -10.24
N PRO A 3 -5.80 19.92 -9.36
CA PRO A 3 -4.67 19.24 -8.78
C PRO A 3 -5.17 17.99 -8.05
N SER A 4 -4.48 16.86 -8.27
CA SER A 4 -4.81 15.60 -7.56
C SER A 4 -4.69 15.85 -6.05
N ARG A 5 -5.78 15.72 -5.35
CA ARG A 5 -5.84 15.91 -3.90
C ARG A 5 -5.72 14.55 -3.22
N GLY A 6 -4.49 14.10 -3.01
CA GLY A 6 -4.25 12.85 -2.30
C GLY A 6 -4.60 11.59 -3.10
N LEU A 7 -5.18 10.58 -2.47
CA LEU A 7 -5.62 9.33 -3.10
C LEU A 7 -6.35 9.59 -4.42
N GLY A 8 -5.58 9.73 -5.48
CA GLY A 8 -5.94 10.20 -6.81
C GLY A 8 -7.42 10.11 -7.17
N ASP A 9 -8.13 11.21 -7.07
CA ASP A 9 -9.55 11.30 -7.43
C ASP A 9 -9.84 10.69 -8.81
N VAL A 10 -8.86 10.72 -9.68
CA VAL A 10 -8.90 10.17 -11.05
C VAL A 10 -9.03 8.65 -11.08
N TYR A 11 -8.52 7.93 -10.08
CA TYR A 11 -8.44 6.47 -10.09
C TYR A 11 -9.47 5.77 -9.19
N LYS A 12 -10.34 6.51 -8.52
CA LYS A 12 -11.33 5.95 -7.58
C LYS A 12 -12.49 5.22 -8.24
N ARG A 13 -12.57 5.22 -9.57
CA ARG A 13 -13.72 4.66 -10.27
C ARG A 13 -15.06 5.10 -9.64
N GLN A 14 -15.32 6.38 -9.68
CA GLN A 14 -16.49 7.02 -9.05
C GLN A 14 -17.84 6.52 -9.59
N ASP A 15 -17.82 5.90 -10.75
CA ASP A 15 -18.95 5.15 -11.30
C ASP A 15 -19.33 3.99 -10.37
N ARG A 16 -18.35 3.30 -9.81
CA ARG A 16 -18.52 2.13 -8.94
C ARG A 16 -18.45 2.45 -7.45
N PHE A 17 -17.51 3.27 -7.03
CA PHE A 17 -17.26 3.53 -5.60
C PHE A 17 -17.73 4.92 -5.18
N LYS A 18 -18.45 4.97 -4.04
CA LYS A 18 -18.81 6.22 -3.37
C LYS A 18 -17.83 6.46 -2.22
N LEU A 19 -17.21 7.64 -2.21
CA LEU A 19 -16.42 8.11 -1.07
C LEU A 19 -17.38 8.48 0.07
N LEU A 20 -17.19 7.88 1.24
CA LEU A 20 -17.95 8.17 2.45
C LEU A 20 -17.19 9.08 3.40
N ASP A 21 -15.88 8.84 3.56
CA ASP A 21 -14.99 9.59 4.44
C ASP A 21 -13.55 9.48 3.95
N SER A 22 -12.67 10.40 4.35
CA SER A 22 -11.26 10.37 4.00
C SER A 22 -10.43 11.24 4.92
N GLY A 23 -9.15 10.95 4.98
CA GLY A 23 -8.20 11.74 5.74
C GLY A 23 -6.77 11.36 5.44
N ASN A 24 -5.88 11.96 6.18
CA ASN A 24 -4.46 11.64 6.16
C ASN A 24 -3.85 11.81 7.55
N TYR A 25 -2.70 11.19 7.75
CA TYR A 25 -1.86 11.41 8.92
C TYR A 25 -0.39 11.30 8.51
N TRP A 26 0.44 12.10 9.16
CA TRP A 26 1.87 12.10 8.90
C TRP A 26 2.57 10.97 9.66
N LEU A 27 3.56 10.37 9.01
CA LEU A 27 4.37 9.30 9.61
C LEU A 27 5.51 9.94 10.40
N SER A 28 5.16 10.50 11.54
CA SER A 28 6.05 11.23 12.43
C SER A 28 5.45 11.30 13.83
N GLU A 29 6.20 11.83 14.78
CA GLU A 29 5.74 12.12 16.16
C GLU A 29 4.58 13.11 16.19
N THR A 30 4.40 13.92 15.15
CA THR A 30 3.29 14.87 14.99
C THR A 30 2.44 14.50 13.78
N GLN A 31 1.47 13.61 14.01
CA GLN A 31 0.67 13.03 12.93
C GLN A 31 -0.34 13.99 12.28
N ASP A 32 -0.66 15.09 12.92
CA ASP A 32 -1.68 16.06 12.52
C ASP A 32 -1.18 17.17 11.59
N LYS A 33 0.14 17.29 11.41
CA LYS A 33 0.76 18.34 10.59
C LYS A 33 1.99 17.83 9.81
N PRO A 34 2.31 18.48 8.66
CA PRO A 34 3.48 18.13 7.87
C PRO A 34 4.77 18.19 8.69
N SER A 35 5.41 17.06 8.90
CA SER A 35 6.65 16.94 9.68
C SER A 35 7.53 15.82 9.18
N PHE A 36 8.82 15.90 9.50
CA PHE A 36 9.74 14.79 9.36
C PHE A 36 9.61 13.88 10.59
N GLY A 37 9.59 12.58 10.39
CA GLY A 37 9.61 11.61 11.48
C GLY A 37 11.01 11.08 11.72
N TRP A 38 11.50 11.12 12.96
CA TRP A 38 12.78 10.53 13.41
C TRP A 38 13.94 10.83 12.46
N ASP A 39 14.52 9.80 11.82
CA ASP A 39 15.63 9.89 10.88
C ASP A 39 15.19 9.96 9.40
N ALA A 40 13.95 10.30 9.12
CA ALA A 40 13.40 10.35 7.77
C ALA A 40 14.05 11.43 6.91
N GLN A 41 14.33 11.10 5.65
CA GLN A 41 14.81 12.03 4.64
C GLN A 41 13.68 12.86 4.02
N CYS A 42 12.48 12.33 4.01
CA CYS A 42 11.30 12.96 3.42
C CYS A 42 10.15 13.00 4.43
N ARG A 43 9.28 14.01 4.30
CA ARG A 43 8.00 13.99 4.98
C ARG A 43 7.13 12.90 4.36
N ARG A 44 6.68 11.96 5.18
CA ARG A 44 5.88 10.82 4.73
C ARG A 44 4.48 10.89 5.32
N VAL A 45 3.51 10.52 4.51
CA VAL A 45 2.09 10.60 4.85
C VAL A 45 1.40 9.30 4.45
N CYS A 46 0.43 8.89 5.26
CA CYS A 46 -0.55 7.89 4.87
C CYS A 46 -1.89 8.59 4.61
N SER A 47 -2.46 8.39 3.45
CA SER A 47 -3.80 8.84 3.10
C SER A 47 -4.77 7.67 3.15
N TRP A 48 -6.00 7.94 3.62
CA TRP A 48 -7.02 6.89 3.69
C TRP A 48 -8.38 7.37 3.19
N ALA A 49 -9.19 6.41 2.76
CA ALA A 49 -10.56 6.65 2.36
C ALA A 49 -11.47 5.52 2.85
N LYS A 50 -12.68 5.87 3.29
CA LYS A 50 -13.79 4.95 3.47
C LYS A 50 -14.63 4.95 2.22
N LEU A 51 -14.75 3.81 1.58
CA LEU A 51 -15.42 3.63 0.30
C LEU A 51 -16.61 2.69 0.44
N LYS A 52 -17.66 2.95 -0.34
CA LYS A 52 -18.79 2.04 -0.54
C LYS A 52 -18.85 1.57 -1.97
N ASP A 53 -18.84 0.26 -2.19
CA ASP A 53 -19.15 -0.33 -3.49
C ASP A 53 -20.66 -0.18 -3.77
N LYS A 54 -21.00 0.56 -4.81
CA LYS A 54 -22.39 0.83 -5.18
C LYS A 54 -23.13 -0.42 -5.70
N VAL A 55 -22.37 -1.44 -6.14
CA VAL A 55 -22.95 -2.69 -6.67
C VAL A 55 -23.28 -3.65 -5.53
N SER A 56 -22.31 -3.94 -4.67
CA SER A 56 -22.50 -4.88 -3.55
C SER A 56 -23.10 -4.22 -2.30
N GLY A 57 -23.02 -2.90 -2.18
CA GLY A 57 -23.40 -2.14 -0.98
C GLY A 57 -22.37 -2.22 0.15
N LYS A 58 -21.32 -2.99 -0.01
CA LYS A 58 -20.28 -3.20 1.02
C LYS A 58 -19.41 -1.97 1.20
N GLU A 59 -18.94 -1.76 2.42
CA GLU A 59 -18.04 -0.66 2.80
C GLU A 59 -16.67 -1.22 3.17
N PHE A 60 -15.62 -0.50 2.82
CA PHE A 60 -14.24 -0.87 3.13
C PHE A 60 -13.36 0.37 3.24
N TYR A 61 -12.20 0.21 3.87
CA TYR A 61 -11.19 1.25 3.95
C TYR A 61 -10.04 0.97 2.98
N PHE A 62 -9.47 2.03 2.45
CA PHE A 62 -8.30 1.99 1.58
C PHE A 62 -7.25 2.94 2.14
N PHE A 63 -6.05 2.44 2.39
CA PHE A 63 -4.90 3.20 2.88
C PHE A 63 -3.81 3.19 1.82
N SER A 64 -3.19 4.35 1.57
CA SER A 64 -2.07 4.50 0.64
C SER A 64 -0.92 5.18 1.35
N VAL A 65 0.27 4.61 1.24
CA VAL A 65 1.44 5.02 2.00
C VAL A 65 2.72 4.95 1.16
N HIS A 66 3.71 5.77 1.51
CA HIS A 66 5.07 5.64 1.02
C HIS A 66 6.03 5.85 2.20
N PHE A 67 6.68 4.78 2.67
CA PHE A 67 7.62 4.83 3.77
C PHE A 67 8.93 5.51 3.36
N ASP A 68 9.71 5.96 4.34
CA ASP A 68 10.99 6.61 4.05
C ASP A 68 12.02 5.61 3.48
N HIS A 69 12.79 6.04 2.48
CA HIS A 69 13.74 5.20 1.78
C HIS A 69 15.10 5.08 2.49
N ILE A 70 15.41 6.01 3.41
CA ILE A 70 16.68 6.05 4.14
C ILE A 70 16.47 5.72 5.62
N GLY A 71 15.56 6.44 6.31
CA GLY A 71 15.37 6.38 7.75
C GLY A 71 14.91 5.00 8.23
N LYS A 72 15.78 4.28 8.94
CA LYS A 72 15.42 2.95 9.50
C LYS A 72 14.46 3.07 10.68
N VAL A 73 14.72 4.01 11.58
CA VAL A 73 13.84 4.30 12.72
C VAL A 73 12.50 4.80 12.20
N ALA A 74 12.51 5.70 11.22
CA ALA A 74 11.30 6.21 10.60
C ALA A 74 10.44 5.09 10.00
N ARG A 75 11.01 4.08 9.33
CA ARG A 75 10.24 2.93 8.81
C ARG A 75 9.68 2.05 9.91
N HIS A 76 10.47 1.76 10.96
CA HIS A 76 10.03 1.02 12.13
C HIS A 76 8.79 1.67 12.77
N GLU A 77 8.92 2.93 13.13
CA GLU A 77 7.87 3.69 13.79
C GLU A 77 6.64 3.92 12.86
N SER A 78 6.88 4.13 11.56
CA SER A 78 5.80 4.23 10.57
C SER A 78 4.96 2.97 10.52
N ALA A 79 5.55 1.79 10.66
CA ALA A 79 4.81 0.53 10.70
C ALA A 79 3.92 0.45 11.95
N LEU A 80 4.43 0.86 13.12
CA LEU A 80 3.66 0.91 14.37
C LEU A 80 2.50 1.92 14.29
N ILE A 81 2.78 3.15 13.81
CA ILE A 81 1.76 4.18 13.57
C ILE A 81 0.68 3.68 12.62
N MET A 82 1.07 3.02 11.54
CA MET A 82 0.13 2.51 10.55
C MET A 82 -0.82 1.47 11.17
N LEU A 83 -0.31 0.48 11.92
CA LEU A 83 -1.14 -0.51 12.59
C LEU A 83 -2.11 0.14 13.60
N ALA A 84 -1.63 1.08 14.40
CA ALA A 84 -2.46 1.78 15.39
C ALA A 84 -3.57 2.57 14.71
N ASN A 85 -3.26 3.30 13.62
CA ASN A 85 -4.25 4.09 12.91
C ASN A 85 -5.24 3.22 12.12
N ILE A 86 -4.83 2.11 11.52
CA ILE A 86 -5.76 1.18 10.87
C ILE A 86 -6.77 0.65 11.89
N LYS A 87 -6.31 0.19 13.07
CA LYS A 87 -7.20 -0.24 14.16
C LYS A 87 -8.17 0.85 14.59
N LYS A 88 -7.67 2.08 14.76
CA LYS A 88 -8.47 3.24 15.20
C LYS A 88 -9.50 3.67 14.15
N ILE A 89 -9.13 3.68 12.86
CA ILE A 89 -9.92 4.25 11.76
C ILE A 89 -10.88 3.20 11.19
N ALA A 90 -10.38 2.01 10.87
CA ALA A 90 -11.15 0.96 10.23
C ALA A 90 -11.82 -0.01 11.23
N GLY A 91 -11.25 -0.16 12.44
CA GLY A 91 -11.72 -1.16 13.42
C GLY A 91 -11.70 -2.56 12.81
N ASP A 92 -12.84 -3.24 12.87
CA ASP A 92 -13.03 -4.59 12.30
C ASP A 92 -13.51 -4.57 10.84
N SER A 93 -13.62 -3.38 10.23
CA SER A 93 -14.06 -3.26 8.84
C SER A 93 -12.98 -3.74 7.87
N PRO A 94 -13.36 -4.26 6.70
CA PRO A 94 -12.40 -4.64 5.67
C PRO A 94 -11.51 -3.45 5.29
N ALA A 95 -10.18 -3.67 5.23
CA ALA A 95 -9.23 -2.65 4.83
C ALA A 95 -8.17 -3.21 3.88
N ILE A 96 -7.81 -2.39 2.90
CA ILE A 96 -6.74 -2.65 1.93
C ILE A 96 -5.69 -1.56 2.12
N CYS A 97 -4.43 -1.96 2.29
CA CYS A 97 -3.32 -1.05 2.50
C CYS A 97 -2.28 -1.24 1.41
N VAL A 98 -1.97 -0.19 0.67
CA VAL A 98 -1.08 -0.25 -0.49
C VAL A 98 0.03 0.78 -0.42
N GLY A 99 1.14 0.50 -1.10
CA GLY A 99 2.19 1.48 -1.29
C GLY A 99 3.59 0.90 -1.39
N ASP A 100 4.54 1.81 -1.48
CA ASP A 100 5.96 1.53 -1.33
C ASP A 100 6.34 1.62 0.15
N PHE A 101 6.68 0.48 0.74
CA PHE A 101 7.07 0.39 2.15
C PHE A 101 8.59 0.47 2.36
N ASN A 102 9.36 0.57 1.28
CA ASN A 102 10.84 0.66 1.30
C ASN A 102 11.49 -0.42 2.20
N GLY A 103 10.89 -1.60 2.25
CA GLY A 103 11.33 -2.72 3.06
C GLY A 103 11.10 -4.06 2.35
N THR A 104 12.09 -4.95 2.38
CA THR A 104 11.96 -6.32 1.88
C THR A 104 11.10 -7.17 2.81
N PRO A 105 10.56 -8.32 2.38
CA PRO A 105 9.68 -9.15 3.19
C PRO A 105 10.23 -9.55 4.56
N ASP A 106 11.54 -9.70 4.67
CA ASP A 106 12.29 -10.06 5.89
C ASP A 106 12.68 -8.86 6.74
N SER A 107 12.48 -7.63 6.25
CA SER A 107 12.80 -6.42 6.99
C SER A 107 11.86 -6.19 8.17
N GLU A 108 12.40 -5.59 9.23
CA GLU A 108 11.68 -5.34 10.48
C GLU A 108 10.33 -4.61 10.30
N PRO A 109 10.21 -3.50 9.53
CA PRO A 109 8.93 -2.82 9.36
C PRO A 109 7.85 -3.70 8.72
N ILE A 110 8.23 -4.57 7.77
CA ILE A 110 7.28 -5.50 7.14
C ILE A 110 6.86 -6.61 8.12
N GLN A 111 7.80 -7.10 8.94
CA GLN A 111 7.48 -8.07 9.98
C GLN A 111 6.55 -7.48 11.05
N ILE A 112 6.76 -6.22 11.44
CA ILE A 112 5.86 -5.49 12.36
C ILE A 112 4.44 -5.44 11.77
N LEU A 113 4.27 -5.03 10.52
CA LEU A 113 2.96 -4.94 9.89
C LEU A 113 2.19 -6.27 9.88
N LYS A 114 2.91 -7.39 9.87
CA LYS A 114 2.32 -8.75 9.85
C LYS A 114 2.18 -9.37 11.25
N SER A 115 2.81 -8.80 12.28
CA SER A 115 3.07 -9.46 13.57
C SER A 115 1.81 -9.82 14.37
N ASP A 116 0.77 -9.00 14.33
CA ASP A 116 -0.47 -9.21 15.09
C ASP A 116 -1.59 -9.88 14.27
N GLY A 117 -1.29 -10.19 13.00
CA GLY A 117 -2.24 -10.81 12.08
C GLY A 117 -3.42 -9.92 11.68
N LEU A 118 -3.33 -8.60 11.91
CA LEU A 118 -4.29 -7.62 11.38
C LEU A 118 -4.13 -7.50 9.87
N LEU A 119 -2.91 -7.38 9.39
CA LEU A 119 -2.56 -7.26 7.99
C LEU A 119 -1.93 -8.54 7.46
N LEU A 120 -2.47 -9.03 6.35
CA LEU A 120 -2.01 -10.20 5.62
C LEU A 120 -1.43 -9.74 4.28
N ASP A 121 -0.25 -10.24 3.95
CA ASP A 121 0.39 -9.95 2.65
C ASP A 121 -0.37 -10.68 1.54
N SER A 122 -0.97 -9.92 0.63
CA SER A 122 -1.81 -10.45 -0.45
C SER A 122 -1.07 -11.41 -1.38
N ARG A 123 0.26 -11.24 -1.53
CA ARG A 123 1.08 -12.18 -2.31
C ARG A 123 1.21 -13.54 -1.65
N GLU A 124 1.30 -13.57 -0.32
CA GLU A 124 1.46 -14.81 0.45
C GLU A 124 0.15 -15.59 0.59
N ILE A 125 -0.99 -14.88 0.63
CA ILE A 125 -2.32 -15.49 0.81
C ILE A 125 -3.11 -15.66 -0.49
N SER A 126 -2.53 -15.33 -1.63
CA SER A 126 -3.18 -15.51 -2.93
C SER A 126 -3.52 -16.98 -3.19
N LYS A 127 -4.77 -17.26 -3.60
CA LYS A 127 -5.23 -18.62 -3.92
C LYS A 127 -4.49 -19.24 -5.11
N THR A 128 -4.07 -18.43 -6.06
CA THR A 128 -3.29 -18.88 -7.20
C THR A 128 -1.84 -18.45 -7.07
N PRO A 129 -0.89 -19.17 -7.67
CA PRO A 129 0.50 -18.72 -7.71
C PRO A 129 0.60 -17.29 -8.24
N PRO A 130 1.40 -16.42 -7.57
CA PRO A 130 1.58 -15.06 -8.01
C PRO A 130 2.16 -14.96 -9.43
N TYR A 131 1.59 -14.08 -10.25
CA TYR A 131 2.08 -13.76 -11.58
C TYR A 131 3.24 -12.75 -11.53
N GLY A 132 4.15 -12.84 -12.52
CA GLY A 132 5.23 -11.88 -12.71
C GLY A 132 6.44 -12.08 -11.80
N THR A 133 7.28 -11.05 -11.68
CA THR A 133 8.51 -11.10 -10.89
C THR A 133 8.24 -11.06 -9.38
N VAL A 134 9.21 -11.54 -8.59
CA VAL A 134 9.17 -11.38 -7.13
C VAL A 134 9.40 -9.92 -6.76
N GLY A 135 10.41 -9.29 -7.36
CA GLY A 135 10.74 -7.90 -7.12
C GLY A 135 9.76 -6.95 -7.79
N THR A 136 9.60 -5.80 -7.17
CA THR A 136 8.70 -4.72 -7.64
C THR A 136 9.46 -3.51 -8.17
N THR A 137 10.81 -3.53 -8.17
CA THR A 137 11.66 -2.45 -8.68
C THR A 137 12.49 -2.89 -9.89
N ASN A 138 12.65 -2.01 -10.85
CA ASN A 138 13.45 -2.22 -12.06
C ASN A 138 14.48 -1.11 -12.32
N GLN A 139 14.36 0.05 -11.66
CA GLN A 139 15.26 1.21 -11.82
C GLN A 139 15.42 1.66 -13.29
N PHE A 140 14.37 1.51 -14.11
CA PHE A 140 14.38 1.74 -15.56
C PHE A 140 15.40 0.88 -16.34
N ASN A 141 15.89 -0.22 -15.73
CA ASN A 141 16.91 -1.08 -16.31
C ASN A 141 16.32 -2.45 -16.66
N LEU A 142 16.30 -2.79 -17.95
CA LEU A 142 15.80 -4.08 -18.45
C LEU A 142 16.58 -5.29 -17.91
N ASN A 143 17.84 -5.08 -17.52
CA ASN A 143 18.70 -6.11 -16.95
C ASN A 143 18.69 -6.12 -15.41
N ALA A 144 17.82 -5.35 -14.76
CA ALA A 144 17.72 -5.37 -13.31
C ALA A 144 17.36 -6.78 -12.81
N PRO A 145 17.90 -7.22 -11.66
CA PRO A 145 17.65 -8.58 -11.15
C PRO A 145 16.19 -8.79 -10.68
N MET A 146 15.39 -7.72 -10.53
CA MET A 146 13.97 -7.73 -10.18
C MET A 146 13.64 -8.63 -8.97
N LYS A 147 14.49 -8.60 -7.94
CA LYS A 147 14.38 -9.45 -6.76
C LYS A 147 13.85 -8.71 -5.53
N ASN A 148 14.04 -7.38 -5.48
CA ASN A 148 13.64 -6.56 -4.34
C ASN A 148 12.16 -6.24 -4.42
N ARG A 149 11.37 -6.82 -3.51
CA ARG A 149 9.97 -6.51 -3.33
C ARG A 149 9.84 -5.50 -2.18
N ILE A 150 9.44 -4.29 -2.49
CA ILE A 150 9.26 -3.20 -1.53
C ILE A 150 7.87 -2.56 -1.63
N ASP A 151 7.12 -2.89 -2.68
CA ASP A 151 5.72 -2.50 -2.84
C ASP A 151 4.82 -3.65 -2.39
N TYR A 152 3.76 -3.31 -1.67
CA TYR A 152 2.84 -4.29 -1.09
C TYR A 152 1.39 -3.86 -1.23
N ILE A 153 0.53 -4.88 -1.27
CA ILE A 153 -0.89 -4.78 -0.98
C ILE A 153 -1.13 -5.68 0.23
N PHE A 154 -1.40 -5.07 1.37
CA PHE A 154 -1.87 -5.78 2.55
C PHE A 154 -3.39 -5.72 2.63
N VAL A 155 -3.99 -6.77 3.18
CA VAL A 155 -5.44 -6.84 3.40
C VAL A 155 -5.72 -7.29 4.82
N THR A 156 -6.85 -6.85 5.39
CA THR A 156 -7.31 -7.36 6.68
C THR A 156 -7.99 -8.72 6.53
N LYS A 157 -8.15 -9.43 7.66
CA LYS A 157 -8.90 -10.70 7.70
C LYS A 157 -10.32 -10.51 7.12
N GLY A 158 -10.79 -11.54 6.40
CA GLY A 158 -12.09 -11.52 5.73
C GLY A 158 -12.04 -11.06 4.27
N ILE A 159 -10.93 -10.48 3.83
CA ILE A 159 -10.68 -10.24 2.39
C ILE A 159 -9.99 -11.46 1.80
N GLN A 160 -10.64 -12.08 0.83
CA GLN A 160 -10.10 -13.21 0.09
C GLN A 160 -9.35 -12.71 -1.14
N VAL A 161 -8.08 -13.08 -1.28
CA VAL A 161 -7.26 -12.74 -2.45
C VAL A 161 -7.26 -13.92 -3.42
N ASN A 162 -7.93 -13.76 -4.55
CA ASN A 162 -8.02 -14.80 -5.57
C ASN A 162 -6.76 -14.86 -6.43
N LYS A 163 -6.23 -13.67 -6.82
CA LYS A 163 -5.02 -13.56 -7.65
C LYS A 163 -4.15 -12.40 -7.18
N TYR A 164 -2.85 -12.55 -7.39
CA TYR A 164 -1.85 -11.50 -7.22
C TYR A 164 -0.95 -11.45 -8.46
N GLY A 165 -0.60 -10.25 -8.91
CA GLY A 165 0.33 -10.05 -10.02
C GLY A 165 1.25 -8.86 -9.83
N THR A 166 2.52 -9.04 -10.23
CA THR A 166 3.47 -7.96 -10.50
C THR A 166 3.48 -7.77 -12.01
N LEU A 167 3.00 -6.60 -12.48
CA LEU A 167 2.86 -6.30 -13.89
C LEU A 167 4.20 -5.78 -14.43
N ASN A 168 5.06 -6.70 -14.84
CA ASN A 168 6.45 -6.43 -15.20
C ASN A 168 6.69 -6.31 -16.72
N GLU A 169 5.64 -6.00 -17.48
CA GLU A 169 5.75 -5.79 -18.91
C GLU A 169 6.51 -4.50 -19.22
N CYS A 170 7.30 -4.52 -20.28
CA CYS A 170 7.90 -3.34 -20.88
C CYS A 170 7.30 -3.08 -22.26
N GLN A 171 7.30 -1.84 -22.70
CA GLN A 171 6.84 -1.43 -24.01
C GLN A 171 7.98 -0.76 -24.77
N TYR A 172 8.23 -1.23 -25.99
CA TYR A 172 9.32 -0.73 -26.84
C TYR A 172 10.70 -0.69 -26.16
N GLY A 173 10.97 -1.67 -25.28
CA GLY A 173 12.23 -1.73 -24.54
C GLY A 173 12.37 -0.73 -23.40
N HIS A 174 11.26 -0.17 -22.92
CA HIS A 174 11.25 0.78 -21.81
C HIS A 174 10.22 0.39 -20.76
N PHE A 175 10.54 0.63 -19.50
CA PHE A 175 9.59 0.61 -18.41
C PHE A 175 8.99 2.00 -18.21
N SER A 176 7.69 2.09 -17.97
CA SER A 176 6.96 3.35 -17.72
C SER A 176 7.23 3.93 -16.32
N SER A 177 7.77 3.14 -15.42
CA SER A 177 8.14 3.50 -14.05
C SER A 177 9.35 2.68 -13.62
N ASP A 178 10.10 3.15 -12.63
CA ASP A 178 11.17 2.42 -11.96
C ASP A 178 10.65 1.34 -11.01
N HIS A 179 9.34 1.35 -10.72
CA HIS A 179 8.62 0.30 -10.04
C HIS A 179 7.61 -0.38 -10.96
N PHE A 180 7.30 -1.65 -10.68
CA PHE A 180 6.23 -2.38 -11.35
C PHE A 180 4.90 -2.18 -10.61
N PRO A 181 3.79 -1.95 -11.33
CA PRO A 181 2.48 -2.01 -10.70
C PRO A 181 2.22 -3.40 -10.13
N ILE A 182 1.62 -3.44 -8.95
CA ILE A 182 1.11 -4.68 -8.35
C ILE A 182 -0.41 -4.64 -8.33
N MET A 183 -1.03 -5.79 -8.52
CA MET A 183 -2.48 -5.93 -8.64
C MET A 183 -2.96 -7.15 -7.88
N ILE A 184 -4.16 -7.06 -7.30
CA ILE A 184 -4.89 -8.20 -6.76
C ILE A 184 -6.31 -8.27 -7.34
N GLU A 185 -6.83 -9.48 -7.42
CA GLU A 185 -8.25 -9.75 -7.54
C GLU A 185 -8.74 -10.26 -6.17
N ALA A 186 -9.62 -9.50 -5.54
CA ALA A 186 -10.05 -9.76 -4.17
C ALA A 186 -11.56 -9.63 -3.99
N GLU A 187 -12.09 -10.38 -2.99
CA GLU A 187 -13.49 -10.40 -2.59
C GLU A 187 -13.60 -10.23 -1.07
N PHE A 188 -14.69 -9.61 -0.61
CA PHE A 188 -15.02 -9.46 0.84
C PHE A 188 -16.53 -9.30 1.04
#